data_d2337d2edbde160c5392866637c94d21
#
_entry.id   d2337d2edbde160c5392866637c94d21
#
_cell.length_a   1.000
_cell.length_b   1.000
_cell.length_c   1.000
_cell.angle_alpha   90.00
_cell.angle_beta   90.00
_cell.angle_gamma   90.00
#
_symmetry.space_group_name_H-M   'P 1'
#
loop_
_entity.id
_entity.type
_entity.pdbx_description
1 polymer ?
#
loop_
_entity_poly.entity_id
_entity_poly.type
_entity_poly.pdbx_seq_one_letter_code
_entity_poly.pdbx_strand_id
1 'polypeptide(L)' 'MEEGSGGLIKSPMPGKVIRIGVAEGDSVRKGTILAIVEAMKMENNVLASGTGTVERILISEGSMVSQDDVILKLNLSG' A
#
# COMPACT_ATOMS: atom_id res chain seq x y z
N MET A 1 -14.29 10.95 12.60
CA MET A 1 -13.79 10.72 12.13
C MET A 1 -13.05 9.68 11.88
N GLU A 2 -12.71 9.12 11.43
CA GLU A 2 -12.14 8.25 11.25
C GLU A 2 -10.99 8.33 10.65
N GLU A 3 -10.37 8.80 11.05
CA GLU A 3 -9.18 9.12 10.53
C GLU A 3 -8.31 7.98 10.22
N GLY A 4 -8.41 6.95 10.88
CA GLY A 4 -7.59 5.78 10.61
C GLY A 4 -7.75 5.21 9.23
N SER A 5 -8.91 5.37 8.63
CA SER A 5 -9.16 4.75 7.33
C SER A 5 -8.35 5.40 6.21
N GLY A 6 -7.98 6.67 6.36
CA GLY A 6 -7.23 7.34 5.32
C GLY A 6 -5.80 6.86 5.18
N GLY A 7 -5.25 6.26 6.23
CA GLY A 7 -3.89 5.74 6.19
C GLY A 7 -3.79 4.29 5.82
N LEU A 8 -4.91 3.58 5.70
CA LEU A 8 -4.87 2.17 5.34
C LEU A 8 -4.78 2.05 3.81
N ILE A 9 -3.73 1.39 3.35
CA ILE A 9 -3.52 1.18 1.93
C ILE A 9 -3.91 -0.25 1.61
N LYS A 10 -4.95 -0.37 0.80
CA LYS A 10 -5.58 -1.65 0.52
C LYS A 10 -5.28 -2.08 -0.91
N SER A 11 -5.28 -3.38 -1.14
CA SER A 11 -5.13 -3.89 -2.49
C SER A 11 -6.39 -3.58 -3.30
N PRO A 12 -6.25 -3.02 -4.51
CA PRO A 12 -7.41 -2.70 -5.32
C PRO A 12 -8.07 -3.93 -5.93
N MET A 13 -7.36 -5.06 -5.93
CA MET A 13 -7.86 -6.28 -6.57
C MET A 13 -7.16 -7.49 -6.00
N PRO A 14 -7.70 -8.69 -6.17
CA PRO A 14 -6.99 -9.89 -5.75
C PRO A 14 -5.81 -10.12 -6.67
N GLY A 15 -4.68 -10.52 -6.09
CA GLY A 15 -3.49 -10.77 -6.87
C GLY A 15 -2.31 -11.07 -5.99
N LYS A 16 -1.11 -10.98 -6.57
CA LYS A 16 0.13 -11.27 -5.86
C LYS A 16 0.91 -9.97 -5.70
N VAL A 17 1.38 -9.71 -4.50
CA VAL A 17 2.23 -8.56 -4.24
C VAL A 17 3.64 -8.91 -4.72
N ILE A 18 4.03 -8.37 -5.87
CA ILE A 18 5.33 -8.72 -6.45
C ILE A 18 6.41 -7.76 -5.99
N ARG A 19 6.03 -6.60 -5.43
CA ARG A 19 7.02 -5.65 -4.97
C ARG A 19 6.43 -4.77 -3.88
N ILE A 20 7.24 -4.51 -2.83
CA ILE A 20 6.99 -3.47 -1.85
C ILE A 20 8.13 -2.46 -2.03
N GLY A 21 7.80 -1.27 -2.50
CA GLY A 21 8.81 -0.29 -2.90
C GLY A 21 9.25 0.65 -1.80
N VAL A 22 8.74 0.47 -0.58
CA VAL A 22 9.07 1.36 0.54
C VAL A 22 9.37 0.54 1.77
N ALA A 23 9.95 1.18 2.77
CA ALA A 23 10.24 0.56 4.07
C ALA A 23 9.54 1.34 5.16
N GLU A 24 9.33 0.69 6.31
CA GLU A 24 8.76 1.38 7.46
C GLU A 24 9.64 2.56 7.84
N GLY A 25 9.00 3.69 8.08
CA GLY A 25 9.70 4.94 8.40
C GLY A 25 9.95 5.84 7.18
N ASP A 26 9.78 5.32 5.97
CA ASP A 26 10.01 6.14 4.78
C ASP A 26 8.96 7.25 4.67
N SER A 27 9.41 8.40 4.17
CA SER A 27 8.49 9.50 3.85
C SER A 27 7.94 9.30 2.45
N VAL A 28 6.65 9.55 2.29
CA VAL A 28 5.98 9.40 1.00
C VAL A 28 5.10 10.61 0.73
N ARG A 29 4.73 10.75 -0.52
CA ARG A 29 3.78 11.78 -0.97
C ARG A 29 2.62 11.11 -1.65
N LYS A 30 1.52 11.84 -1.80
CA LYS A 30 0.41 11.35 -2.59
C LYS A 30 0.92 10.94 -3.97
N GLY A 31 0.58 9.73 -4.39
CA GLY A 31 0.99 9.19 -5.68
C GLY A 31 2.29 8.41 -5.68
N THR A 32 3.02 8.39 -4.54
CA THR A 32 4.20 7.53 -4.45
C THR A 32 3.79 6.08 -4.62
N ILE A 33 4.53 5.33 -5.43
CA ILE A 33 4.24 3.89 -5.63
C ILE A 33 4.71 3.14 -4.40
N LEU A 34 3.76 2.55 -3.68
CA LEU A 34 4.05 1.83 -2.44
C LEU A 34 4.29 0.35 -2.70
N ALA A 35 3.55 -0.22 -3.64
CA ALA A 35 3.61 -1.64 -3.90
C ALA A 35 3.10 -1.89 -5.31
N ILE A 36 3.39 -3.09 -5.83
CA ILE A 36 2.87 -3.51 -7.12
C ILE A 36 2.16 -4.84 -6.92
N VAL A 37 0.91 -4.92 -7.37
CA VAL A 37 0.11 -6.13 -7.31
C VAL A 37 -0.08 -6.62 -8.73
N GLU A 38 0.33 -7.88 -8.98
CA GLU A 38 0.13 -8.50 -10.27
C GLU A 38 -1.18 -9.27 -10.26
N ALA A 39 -2.04 -8.97 -11.20
CA ALA A 39 -3.32 -9.63 -11.35
C ALA A 39 -3.63 -9.76 -12.83
N MET A 40 -4.08 -10.92 -13.25
CA MET A 40 -4.46 -11.15 -14.64
C MET A 40 -3.36 -10.77 -15.63
N LYS A 41 -2.11 -11.07 -15.25
CA LYS A 41 -0.92 -10.81 -16.07
C LYS A 41 -0.62 -9.32 -16.26
N MET A 42 -1.19 -8.47 -15.44
CA MET A 42 -0.93 -7.04 -15.46
C MET A 42 -0.40 -6.59 -14.11
N GLU A 43 0.50 -5.64 -14.13
CA GLU A 43 1.03 -5.04 -12.91
C GLU A 43 0.24 -3.79 -12.58
N ASN A 44 -0.20 -3.68 -11.36
CA ASN A 44 -1.02 -2.57 -10.90
C ASN A 44 -0.31 -1.88 -9.76
N ASN A 45 -0.08 -0.59 -9.91
CA ASN A 45 0.60 0.20 -8.89
C ASN A 45 -0.37 0.56 -7.77
N VAL A 46 0.07 0.37 -6.53
CA VAL A 46 -0.68 0.79 -5.36
C VAL A 46 -0.02 2.06 -4.86
N LEU A 47 -0.77 3.15 -4.86
CA LEU A 47 -0.22 4.48 -4.63
C LEU A 47 -0.57 5.00 -3.24
N ALA A 48 0.31 5.87 -2.72
CA ALA A 48 0.03 6.55 -1.47
C ALA A 48 -1.16 7.49 -1.65
N SER A 49 -2.04 7.50 -0.65
CA SER A 49 -3.25 8.33 -0.67
C SER A 49 -2.97 9.75 -0.24
N GLY A 50 -1.82 10.01 0.33
CA GLY A 50 -1.46 11.34 0.80
C GLY A 50 -0.03 11.37 1.28
N THR A 51 0.38 12.51 1.81
CA THR A 51 1.72 12.73 2.31
C THR A 51 1.82 12.21 3.75
N GLY A 52 2.92 11.55 4.06
CA GLY A 52 3.13 11.05 5.40
C GLY A 52 4.32 10.11 5.46
N THR A 53 4.29 9.20 6.43
CA THR A 53 5.34 8.21 6.59
C THR A 53 4.72 6.82 6.60
N VAL A 54 5.52 5.82 6.21
CA VAL A 54 5.09 4.44 6.24
C VAL A 54 5.16 3.97 7.70
N GLU A 55 4.00 3.77 8.30
CA GLU A 55 3.92 3.40 9.69
C GLU A 55 4.18 1.91 9.88
N ARG A 56 3.60 1.08 9.03
CA ARG A 56 3.69 -0.36 9.18
C ARG A 56 3.42 -1.05 7.85
N ILE A 57 4.21 -2.07 7.54
CA ILE A 57 4.00 -2.91 6.37
C ILE A 57 3.45 -4.24 6.86
N LEU A 58 2.27 -4.63 6.37
CA LEU A 58 1.54 -5.78 6.89
C LEU A 58 1.64 -7.00 5.99
N ILE A 59 2.14 -6.84 4.76
CA ILE A 59 2.19 -7.90 3.76
C ILE A 59 3.62 -7.96 3.22
N SER A 60 4.10 -9.17 2.95
CA SER A 60 5.43 -9.38 2.38
C SER A 60 5.35 -9.52 0.86
N GLU A 61 6.44 -9.21 0.19
CA GLU A 61 6.55 -9.53 -1.23
C GLU A 61 6.35 -11.02 -1.45
N GLY A 62 5.60 -11.35 -2.49
CA GLY A 62 5.28 -12.73 -2.79
C GLY A 62 3.96 -13.20 -2.22
N SER A 63 3.33 -12.40 -1.36
CA SER A 63 2.06 -12.78 -0.75
C SER A 63 0.90 -12.62 -1.71
N MET A 64 -0.08 -13.51 -1.59
CA MET A 64 -1.35 -13.36 -2.29
C MET A 64 -2.27 -12.52 -1.42
N VAL A 65 -2.99 -11.61 -2.06
CA VAL A 65 -3.93 -10.74 -1.36
C VAL A 65 -5.28 -10.78 -2.06
N SER A 66 -6.32 -10.51 -1.27
CA SER A 66 -7.67 -10.34 -1.78
C SER A 66 -7.96 -8.86 -1.94
N GLN A 67 -9.03 -8.54 -2.67
CA GLN A 67 -9.47 -7.16 -2.76
C GLN A 67 -9.69 -6.60 -1.36
N ASP A 68 -9.22 -5.38 -1.15
CA ASP A 68 -9.35 -4.65 0.13
C ASP A 68 -8.51 -5.19 1.28
N ASP A 69 -7.67 -6.20 1.06
CA ASP A 69 -6.69 -6.57 2.07
C ASP A 69 -5.75 -5.39 2.31
N VAL A 70 -5.43 -5.13 3.57
CA VAL A 70 -4.55 -4.02 3.92
C VAL A 70 -3.11 -4.44 3.68
N ILE A 71 -2.41 -3.71 2.81
CA ILE A 71 -1.02 -3.99 2.48
C ILE A 71 -0.09 -3.29 3.46
N LEU A 72 -0.37 -2.01 3.72
CA LEU A 72 0.44 -1.26 4.67
C LEU A 72 -0.38 -0.09 5.21
N LYS A 73 0.16 0.54 6.24
CA LYS A 73 -0.50 1.67 6.89
C LYS A 73 0.43 2.87 6.84
N LEU A 74 -0.13 3.99 6.44
CA LEU A 74 0.57 5.28 6.45
C LEU A 74 0.13 6.08 7.67
N ASN A 75 1.06 6.85 8.20
CA ASN A 75 0.74 7.89 9.17
C ASN A 75 0.69 9.18 8.36
N LEU A 76 -0.50 9.58 7.98
CA LEU A 76 -0.69 10.74 7.11
C LEU A 76 -0.48 12.03 7.89
N SER A 77 0.20 12.98 7.27
CA SER A 77 0.44 14.28 7.87
C SER A 77 -0.39 15.32 7.15
N GLY A 78 -0.88 16.22 7.88
CA GLY A 78 -1.65 17.31 7.35
C GLY A 78 -3.09 16.97 7.21
#